data_6fb582ebf89dd1ee9ff675130dfe3608
#
_entry.id   6fb582ebf89dd1ee9ff675130dfe3608
#
_cell.length_a   1.000
_cell.length_b   1.000
_cell.length_c   1.000
_cell.angle_alpha   90.00
_cell.angle_beta   90.00
_cell.angle_gamma   90.00
#
_symmetry.space_group_name_H-M   'P 1'
#
loop_
_entity.id
_entity.type
_entity.pdbx_description
1 polymer ?
#
loop_
_entity_poly.entity_id
_entity_poly.type
_entity_poly.pdbx_seq_one_letter_code
_entity_poly.pdbx_strand_id
1 'polypeptide(L)'
;MSAQQEKARAFRALHERAGVFIMPNAWDAGSAKLLASLGFEALATTSLGLANALGRVDGEGAVSREEVLANCKQIAQATPLPVSADLENLYAHEPRAAARLIPLAAQAGVVGGSIEDATGDEAKPIYDFALAVERVQAAAEAARALPFPFVLTARADNFMHGRRDLDDTIRRLQAFEKAGADVLYAPGLRDLATIRAVVSAVGKPVNVVMS
;
A
#
# COMPACT_ATOMS: atom_id res chain seq x y z
N MET A 1 -4.21 1.69 -26.07
CA MET A 1 -4.09 1.48 -24.61
C MET A 1 -2.64 1.75 -24.24
N SER A 2 -2.34 2.48 -23.16
CA SER A 2 -0.95 2.68 -22.74
C SER A 2 -0.41 1.45 -21.99
N ALA A 3 0.92 1.27 -21.99
CA ALA A 3 1.57 0.19 -21.24
C ALA A 3 1.19 0.22 -19.74
N GLN A 4 1.02 1.40 -19.15
CA GLN A 4 0.56 1.53 -17.76
C GLN A 4 -0.88 1.02 -17.58
N GLN A 5 -1.77 1.28 -18.53
CA GLN A 5 -3.14 0.76 -18.46
C GLN A 5 -3.18 -0.77 -18.56
N GLU A 6 -2.29 -1.39 -19.33
CA GLU A 6 -2.15 -2.84 -19.41
C GLU A 6 -1.65 -3.41 -18.08
N LYS A 7 -0.58 -2.81 -17.50
CA LYS A 7 -0.09 -3.15 -16.16
C LYS A 7 -1.19 -3.03 -15.09
N ALA A 8 -1.98 -1.96 -15.13
CA ALA A 8 -3.06 -1.73 -14.17
C ALA A 8 -4.15 -2.83 -14.24
N ARG A 9 -4.54 -3.24 -15.44
CA ARG A 9 -5.50 -4.34 -15.63
C ARG A 9 -4.93 -5.68 -15.18
N ALA A 10 -3.68 -5.96 -15.53
CA ALA A 10 -3.00 -7.17 -15.08
C ALA A 10 -2.94 -7.23 -13.54
N PHE A 11 -2.59 -6.11 -12.89
CA PHE A 11 -2.52 -6.03 -11.44
C PHE A 11 -3.87 -6.24 -10.76
N ARG A 12 -4.93 -5.65 -11.29
CA ARG A 12 -6.30 -5.89 -10.81
C ARG A 12 -6.68 -7.37 -10.96
N ALA A 13 -6.40 -7.98 -12.11
CA ALA A 13 -6.71 -9.39 -12.37
C ALA A 13 -5.99 -10.34 -11.39
N LEU A 14 -4.76 -10.00 -10.94
CA LEU A 14 -4.06 -10.77 -9.90
C LEU A 14 -4.83 -10.82 -8.58
N HIS A 15 -5.50 -9.74 -8.20
CA HIS A 15 -6.30 -9.66 -6.97
C HIS A 15 -7.70 -10.28 -7.12
N GLU A 16 -8.20 -10.40 -8.35
CA GLU A 16 -9.52 -10.96 -8.63
C GLU A 16 -9.50 -12.48 -8.86
N ARG A 17 -8.33 -13.04 -9.19
CA ARG A 17 -8.20 -14.49 -9.40
C ARG A 17 -8.22 -15.29 -8.09
N ALA A 18 -8.62 -16.55 -8.16
CA ALA A 18 -8.52 -17.45 -7.02
C ALA A 18 -7.05 -17.76 -6.64
N GLY A 19 -6.80 -18.00 -5.37
CA GLY A 19 -5.49 -18.32 -4.83
C GLY A 19 -4.73 -17.09 -4.35
N VAL A 20 -3.43 -17.23 -4.20
CA VAL A 20 -2.51 -16.18 -3.74
C VAL A 20 -1.46 -15.90 -4.80
N PHE A 21 -0.91 -14.71 -4.80
CA PHE A 21 0.31 -14.38 -5.54
C PHE A 21 1.31 -13.72 -4.59
N ILE A 22 2.59 -13.81 -4.94
CA ILE A 22 3.67 -13.20 -4.17
C ILE A 22 4.08 -11.90 -4.84
N MET A 23 4.11 -10.83 -4.06
CA MET A 23 4.52 -9.50 -4.50
C MET A 23 5.74 -9.05 -3.70
N PRO A 24 6.97 -9.31 -4.19
CA PRO A 24 8.18 -8.94 -3.48
C PRO A 24 8.41 -7.43 -3.51
N ASN A 25 9.17 -6.95 -2.51
CA ASN A 25 9.45 -5.54 -2.32
C ASN A 25 10.76 -5.16 -3.03
N ALA A 26 10.66 -4.27 -4.01
CA ALA A 26 11.80 -3.64 -4.67
C ALA A 26 12.11 -2.30 -3.98
N TRP A 27 13.39 -2.00 -3.74
CA TRP A 27 13.83 -0.74 -3.13
C TRP A 27 14.58 0.18 -4.11
N ASP A 28 14.97 -0.36 -5.28
CA ASP A 28 15.60 0.39 -6.37
C ASP A 28 15.36 -0.27 -7.73
N ALA A 29 15.87 0.35 -8.79
CA ALA A 29 15.75 -0.18 -10.15
C ALA A 29 16.52 -1.52 -10.36
N GLY A 30 17.60 -1.75 -9.63
CA GLY A 30 18.39 -2.97 -9.70
C GLY A 30 17.64 -4.16 -9.12
N SER A 31 17.13 -4.01 -7.90
CA SER A 31 16.28 -5.00 -7.23
C SER A 31 15.00 -5.29 -8.02
N ALA A 32 14.38 -4.26 -8.63
CA ALA A 32 13.21 -4.45 -9.47
C ALA A 32 13.48 -5.33 -10.70
N LYS A 33 14.62 -5.12 -11.39
CA LYS A 33 15.03 -5.96 -12.52
C LYS A 33 15.32 -7.39 -12.09
N LEU A 34 16.03 -7.57 -10.98
CA LEU A 34 16.33 -8.90 -10.43
C LEU A 34 15.04 -9.66 -10.10
N LEU A 35 14.14 -9.04 -9.33
CA LEU A 35 12.88 -9.66 -8.95
C LEU A 35 12.01 -9.99 -10.17
N ALA A 36 11.97 -9.11 -11.17
CA ALA A 36 11.24 -9.40 -12.42
C ALA A 36 11.83 -10.61 -13.16
N SER A 37 13.16 -10.80 -13.13
CA SER A 37 13.81 -11.96 -13.77
C SER A 37 13.55 -13.29 -13.09
N LEU A 38 13.09 -13.26 -11.82
CA LEU A 38 12.76 -14.45 -11.04
C LEU A 38 11.32 -14.97 -11.28
N GLY A 39 10.57 -14.32 -12.16
CA GLY A 39 9.24 -14.78 -12.57
C GLY A 39 8.09 -14.33 -11.68
N PHE A 40 8.29 -13.34 -10.82
CA PHE A 40 7.19 -12.70 -10.10
C PHE A 40 6.26 -11.95 -11.07
N GLU A 41 4.98 -11.84 -10.71
CA GLU A 41 3.94 -11.26 -11.56
C GLU A 41 3.65 -9.78 -11.25
N ALA A 42 4.05 -9.32 -10.07
CA ALA A 42 3.92 -7.94 -9.62
C ALA A 42 5.02 -7.61 -8.61
N LEU A 43 5.32 -6.34 -8.43
CA LEU A 43 6.24 -5.85 -7.41
C LEU A 43 5.56 -4.79 -6.53
N ALA A 44 6.04 -4.65 -5.30
CA ALA A 44 5.75 -3.47 -4.47
C ALA A 44 7.03 -2.68 -4.21
N THR A 45 6.91 -1.38 -3.94
CA THR A 45 7.99 -0.61 -3.32
C THR A 45 7.97 -0.83 -1.80
N THR A 46 8.93 -0.26 -1.08
CA THR A 46 9.04 -0.38 0.38
C THR A 46 9.68 0.87 0.96
N SER A 47 8.99 1.52 1.91
CA SER A 47 9.52 2.66 2.66
C SER A 47 10.78 2.28 3.43
N LEU A 48 10.74 1.16 4.15
CA LEU A 48 11.88 0.63 4.90
C LEU A 48 13.10 0.37 4.00
N GLY A 49 12.89 -0.28 2.86
CA GLY A 49 13.98 -0.58 1.93
C GLY A 49 14.59 0.69 1.32
N LEU A 50 13.76 1.68 0.99
CA LEU A 50 14.22 2.99 0.50
C LEU A 50 14.98 3.76 1.58
N ALA A 51 14.43 3.87 2.79
CA ALA A 51 15.11 4.55 3.91
C ALA A 51 16.48 3.93 4.17
N ASN A 52 16.56 2.59 4.24
CA ASN A 52 17.82 1.89 4.43
C ASN A 52 18.82 2.12 3.27
N ALA A 53 18.36 2.14 2.02
CA ALA A 53 19.20 2.43 0.86
C ALA A 53 19.77 3.87 0.88
N LEU A 54 19.04 4.81 1.51
CA LEU A 54 19.45 6.19 1.73
C LEU A 54 20.26 6.39 3.03
N GLY A 55 20.45 5.34 3.84
CA GLY A 55 21.13 5.43 5.14
C GLY A 55 20.31 6.19 6.20
N ARG A 56 18.98 6.11 6.12
CA ARG A 56 18.02 6.80 7.02
C ARG A 56 17.18 5.79 7.80
N VAL A 57 16.55 6.27 8.87
CA VAL A 57 15.60 5.48 9.67
C VAL A 57 14.21 5.60 9.05
N ASP A 58 13.51 4.46 8.92
CA ASP A 58 12.14 4.42 8.44
C ASP A 58 11.14 4.86 9.52
N GLY A 59 10.01 5.44 9.11
CA GLY A 59 8.94 5.87 10.01
C GLY A 59 9.16 7.18 10.76
N GLU A 60 10.33 7.81 10.62
CA GLU A 60 10.67 9.10 11.28
C GLU A 60 10.44 10.31 10.36
N GLY A 61 9.76 10.13 9.22
CA GLY A 61 9.60 11.21 8.23
C GLY A 61 10.91 11.64 7.57
N ALA A 62 11.95 10.80 7.67
CA ALA A 62 13.28 11.11 7.16
C ALA A 62 13.39 11.02 5.62
N VAL A 63 12.44 10.36 4.96
CA VAL A 63 12.33 10.26 3.50
C VAL A 63 11.19 11.16 3.05
N SER A 64 11.47 12.07 2.13
CA SER A 64 10.45 12.99 1.62
C SER A 64 9.52 12.33 0.59
N ARG A 65 8.33 12.88 0.46
CA ARG A 65 7.35 12.49 -0.58
C ARG A 65 7.97 12.51 -1.98
N GLU A 66 8.78 13.48 -2.28
CA GLU A 66 9.46 13.67 -3.56
C GLU A 66 10.46 12.54 -3.84
N GLU A 67 11.20 12.10 -2.82
CA GLU A 67 12.14 10.97 -2.92
C GLU A 67 11.38 9.65 -3.14
N VAL A 68 10.27 9.44 -2.44
CA VAL A 68 9.41 8.26 -2.64
C VAL A 68 8.84 8.23 -4.06
N LEU A 69 8.32 9.34 -4.57
CA LEU A 69 7.82 9.42 -5.95
C LEU A 69 8.93 9.19 -6.98
N ALA A 70 10.13 9.70 -6.74
CA ALA A 70 11.29 9.45 -7.62
C ALA A 70 11.69 7.97 -7.61
N ASN A 71 11.70 7.32 -6.44
CA ASN A 71 11.95 5.88 -6.31
C ASN A 71 10.86 5.05 -7.01
N CYS A 72 9.59 5.36 -6.81
CA CYS A 72 8.48 4.73 -7.51
C CYS A 72 8.66 4.80 -9.04
N LYS A 73 9.04 5.97 -9.55
CA LYS A 73 9.29 6.16 -10.98
C LYS A 73 10.45 5.29 -11.49
N GLN A 74 11.57 5.27 -10.77
CA GLN A 74 12.74 4.44 -11.14
C GLN A 74 12.38 2.95 -11.18
N ILE A 75 11.66 2.45 -10.17
CA ILE A 75 11.22 1.06 -10.08
C ILE A 75 10.23 0.73 -11.20
N ALA A 76 9.19 1.56 -11.40
CA ALA A 76 8.16 1.33 -12.42
C ALA A 76 8.71 1.34 -13.85
N GLN A 77 9.77 2.12 -14.11
CA GLN A 77 10.47 2.18 -15.41
C GLN A 77 11.43 1.00 -15.60
N ALA A 78 11.93 0.39 -14.52
CA ALA A 78 12.93 -0.68 -14.58
C ALA A 78 12.34 -2.05 -14.93
N THR A 79 11.02 -2.22 -14.88
CA THR A 79 10.35 -3.51 -15.07
C THR A 79 9.11 -3.41 -15.96
N PRO A 80 8.78 -4.47 -16.75
CA PRO A 80 7.51 -4.58 -17.42
C PRO A 80 6.35 -4.93 -16.48
N LEU A 81 6.62 -5.37 -15.24
CA LEU A 81 5.61 -5.78 -14.27
C LEU A 81 4.81 -4.61 -13.72
N PRO A 82 3.57 -4.83 -13.26
CA PRO A 82 2.85 -3.87 -12.45
C PRO A 82 3.56 -3.63 -11.12
N VAL A 83 3.57 -2.38 -10.66
CA VAL A 83 4.18 -1.96 -9.40
C VAL A 83 3.14 -1.27 -8.53
N SER A 84 3.02 -1.71 -7.27
CA SER A 84 2.28 -1.04 -6.20
C SER A 84 3.24 -0.25 -5.33
N ALA A 85 2.88 0.97 -4.96
CA ALA A 85 3.72 1.82 -4.13
C ALA A 85 3.38 1.69 -2.65
N ASP A 86 4.38 1.60 -1.79
CA ASP A 86 4.26 1.88 -0.37
C ASP A 86 4.29 3.42 -0.21
N LEU A 87 3.14 4.01 0.13
CA LEU A 87 2.96 5.46 0.19
C LEU A 87 2.78 5.95 1.63
N GLU A 88 3.09 5.11 2.62
CA GLU A 88 2.96 5.44 4.04
C GLU A 88 1.56 6.03 4.35
N ASN A 89 1.51 7.11 5.13
CA ASN A 89 0.27 7.83 5.42
C ASN A 89 -0.12 8.87 4.36
N LEU A 90 0.40 8.77 3.13
CA LEU A 90 0.24 9.72 2.03
C LEU A 90 0.82 11.12 2.34
N TYR A 91 1.73 11.25 3.29
CA TYR A 91 2.50 12.47 3.60
C TYR A 91 1.65 13.71 3.94
N ALA A 92 0.42 13.52 4.40
CA ALA A 92 -0.44 14.59 4.89
C ALA A 92 -1.51 14.05 5.84
N HIS A 93 -1.95 14.84 6.83
CA HIS A 93 -2.95 14.40 7.80
C HIS A 93 -4.39 14.64 7.30
N GLU A 94 -4.63 15.76 6.62
CA GLU A 94 -5.95 16.11 6.11
C GLU A 94 -6.31 15.19 4.91
N PRO A 95 -7.53 14.60 4.87
CA PRO A 95 -7.93 13.60 3.87
C PRO A 95 -7.72 14.02 2.41
N ARG A 96 -8.18 15.23 2.04
CA ARG A 96 -8.05 15.72 0.67
C ARG A 96 -6.61 16.06 0.29
N ALA A 97 -5.81 16.55 1.25
CA ALA A 97 -4.39 16.80 1.01
C ALA A 97 -3.63 15.50 0.80
N ALA A 98 -3.89 14.47 1.62
CA ALA A 98 -3.34 13.13 1.48
C ALA A 98 -3.71 12.52 0.12
N ALA A 99 -4.96 12.56 -0.26
CA ALA A 99 -5.46 11.99 -1.52
C ALA A 99 -4.77 12.55 -2.77
N ARG A 100 -4.18 13.77 -2.70
CA ARG A 100 -3.42 14.35 -3.82
C ARG A 100 -2.17 13.55 -4.20
N LEU A 101 -1.67 12.68 -3.32
CA LEU A 101 -0.52 11.84 -3.64
C LEU A 101 -0.88 10.73 -4.65
N ILE A 102 -2.11 10.24 -4.66
CA ILE A 102 -2.54 9.15 -5.55
C ILE A 102 -2.31 9.49 -7.05
N PRO A 103 -2.78 10.61 -7.60
CA PRO A 103 -2.48 10.95 -8.98
C PRO A 103 -0.99 11.20 -9.24
N LEU A 104 -0.22 11.68 -8.27
CA LEU A 104 1.22 11.86 -8.43
C LEU A 104 1.95 10.50 -8.48
N ALA A 105 1.56 9.54 -7.65
CA ALA A 105 2.06 8.18 -7.71
C ALA A 105 1.71 7.52 -9.05
N ALA A 106 0.48 7.68 -9.54
CA ALA A 106 0.08 7.23 -10.88
C ALA A 106 0.94 7.85 -11.99
N GLN A 107 1.28 9.14 -11.91
CA GLN A 107 2.19 9.81 -12.86
C GLN A 107 3.63 9.25 -12.77
N ALA A 108 4.06 8.76 -11.60
CA ALA A 108 5.34 8.06 -11.45
C ALA A 108 5.36 6.68 -12.12
N GLY A 109 4.20 6.17 -12.59
CA GLY A 109 4.11 4.93 -13.37
C GLY A 109 3.61 3.73 -12.58
N VAL A 110 3.32 3.86 -11.28
CA VAL A 110 2.73 2.78 -10.48
C VAL A 110 1.24 2.62 -10.77
N VAL A 111 0.70 1.44 -10.48
CA VAL A 111 -0.68 1.07 -10.79
C VAL A 111 -1.48 0.64 -9.56
N GLY A 112 -0.88 0.79 -8.41
CA GLY A 112 -1.48 0.58 -7.10
C GLY A 112 -0.67 1.31 -6.05
N GLY A 113 -1.21 1.39 -4.83
CA GLY A 113 -0.50 1.97 -3.70
C GLY A 113 -1.21 1.68 -2.38
N SER A 114 -0.46 1.76 -1.28
CA SER A 114 -1.01 1.63 0.05
C SER A 114 -1.22 2.99 0.72
N ILE A 115 -2.21 3.03 1.59
CA ILE A 115 -2.42 4.07 2.59
C ILE A 115 -2.52 3.40 3.95
N GLU A 116 -1.77 3.88 4.94
CA GLU A 116 -1.82 3.40 6.30
C GLU A 116 -2.47 4.40 7.25
N ASP A 117 -2.98 3.89 8.36
CA ASP A 117 -3.55 4.70 9.43
C ASP A 117 -2.54 5.12 10.50
N ALA A 118 -1.24 4.90 10.27
CA ALA A 118 -0.15 5.44 11.08
C ALA A 118 -0.03 6.96 10.89
N THR A 119 0.25 7.67 11.98
CA THR A 119 0.35 9.15 11.97
C THR A 119 1.77 9.65 11.75
N GLY A 120 2.78 8.85 12.10
CA GLY A 120 4.17 9.27 12.24
C GLY A 120 4.46 9.99 13.60
N ASP A 121 3.47 10.11 14.48
CA ASP A 121 3.63 10.69 15.83
C ASP A 121 3.61 9.57 16.88
N GLU A 122 4.70 9.38 17.60
CA GLU A 122 4.82 8.34 18.64
C GLU A 122 3.80 8.52 19.78
N ALA A 123 3.40 9.75 20.09
CA ALA A 123 2.41 10.01 21.13
C ALA A 123 0.99 9.62 20.72
N LYS A 124 0.71 9.63 19.40
CA LYS A 124 -0.58 9.23 18.82
C LYS A 124 -0.35 8.40 17.56
N PRO A 125 0.17 7.17 17.67
CA PRO A 125 0.77 6.45 16.55
C PRO A 125 -0.21 6.08 15.43
N ILE A 126 -1.51 5.95 15.69
CA ILE A 126 -2.54 5.73 14.66
C ILE A 126 -3.66 6.78 14.74
N TYR A 127 -4.21 7.12 13.57
CA TYR A 127 -5.34 8.05 13.46
C TYR A 127 -6.57 7.55 14.20
N ASP A 128 -7.36 8.49 14.71
CA ASP A 128 -8.71 8.20 15.20
C ASP A 128 -9.51 7.50 14.09
N PHE A 129 -10.39 6.58 14.50
CA PHE A 129 -11.13 5.71 13.58
C PHE A 129 -11.83 6.49 12.46
N ALA A 130 -12.58 7.56 12.80
CA ALA A 130 -13.33 8.34 11.82
C ALA A 130 -12.37 9.00 10.80
N LEU A 131 -11.30 9.64 11.27
CA LEU A 131 -10.32 10.29 10.41
C LEU A 131 -9.60 9.27 9.51
N ALA A 132 -9.24 8.08 10.02
CA ALA A 132 -8.65 7.03 9.22
C ALA A 132 -9.57 6.61 8.06
N VAL A 133 -10.87 6.44 8.32
CA VAL A 133 -11.87 6.10 7.31
C VAL A 133 -12.03 7.22 6.26
N GLU A 134 -12.13 8.48 6.68
CA GLU A 134 -12.22 9.63 5.77
C GLU A 134 -10.99 9.74 4.86
N ARG A 135 -9.81 9.43 5.37
CA ARG A 135 -8.55 9.42 4.59
C ARG A 135 -8.56 8.33 3.53
N VAL A 136 -9.00 7.11 3.88
CA VAL A 136 -9.13 6.01 2.91
C VAL A 136 -10.20 6.34 1.86
N GLN A 137 -11.33 6.92 2.26
CA GLN A 137 -12.37 7.34 1.32
C GLN A 137 -11.85 8.35 0.31
N ALA A 138 -11.17 9.41 0.78
CA ALA A 138 -10.61 10.42 -0.11
C ALA A 138 -9.56 9.84 -1.08
N ALA A 139 -8.71 8.93 -0.60
CA ALA A 139 -7.74 8.23 -1.44
C ALA A 139 -8.42 7.33 -2.49
N ALA A 140 -9.50 6.62 -2.10
CA ALA A 140 -10.27 5.77 -3.00
C ALA A 140 -10.98 6.59 -4.09
N GLU A 141 -11.54 7.75 -3.74
CA GLU A 141 -12.14 8.69 -4.70
C GLU A 141 -11.10 9.18 -5.72
N ALA A 142 -9.89 9.55 -5.23
CA ALA A 142 -8.80 9.96 -6.10
C ALA A 142 -8.31 8.84 -7.03
N ALA A 143 -8.24 7.60 -6.52
CA ALA A 143 -7.86 6.42 -7.31
C ALA A 143 -8.90 6.13 -8.42
N ARG A 144 -10.19 6.25 -8.12
CA ARG A 144 -11.27 6.05 -9.10
C ARG A 144 -11.35 7.14 -10.16
N ALA A 145 -10.85 8.33 -9.89
CA ALA A 145 -10.77 9.42 -10.86
C ALA A 145 -9.68 9.22 -11.92
N LEU A 146 -8.79 8.24 -11.75
CA LEU A 146 -7.73 7.93 -12.71
C LEU A 146 -8.29 7.24 -13.96
N PRO A 147 -7.64 7.40 -15.14
CA PRO A 147 -8.11 6.81 -16.41
C PRO A 147 -7.81 5.30 -16.55
N PHE A 148 -7.45 4.64 -15.47
CA PHE A 148 -7.18 3.21 -15.38
C PHE A 148 -7.45 2.70 -13.95
N PRO A 149 -7.67 1.39 -13.76
CA PRO A 149 -7.91 0.82 -12.44
C PRO A 149 -6.63 0.91 -11.58
N PHE A 150 -6.64 1.78 -10.58
CA PHE A 150 -5.58 1.88 -9.58
C PHE A 150 -6.00 1.08 -8.35
N VAL A 151 -5.22 0.08 -7.95
CA VAL A 151 -5.52 -0.78 -6.79
C VAL A 151 -5.08 -0.09 -5.51
N LEU A 152 -6.04 0.30 -4.68
CA LEU A 152 -5.77 0.93 -3.38
C LEU A 152 -5.77 -0.12 -2.27
N THR A 153 -4.64 -0.26 -1.59
CA THR A 153 -4.48 -1.08 -0.38
C THR A 153 -4.59 -0.22 0.86
N ALA A 154 -5.57 -0.49 1.74
CA ALA A 154 -5.69 0.22 3.01
C ALA A 154 -5.14 -0.62 4.16
N ARG A 155 -4.25 -0.01 4.99
CA ARG A 155 -3.56 -0.66 6.10
C ARG A 155 -4.13 -0.21 7.43
N ALA A 156 -4.36 -1.18 8.33
CA ALA A 156 -4.65 -0.97 9.74
C ALA A 156 -3.42 -1.37 10.55
N ASP A 157 -2.64 -0.39 11.00
CA ASP A 157 -1.30 -0.59 11.56
C ASP A 157 -1.30 -0.79 13.09
N ASN A 158 -2.44 -1.16 13.69
CA ASN A 158 -2.58 -1.42 15.11
C ASN A 158 -1.44 -2.29 15.67
N PHE A 159 -1.15 -3.44 15.04
CA PHE A 159 -0.16 -4.40 15.51
C PHE A 159 1.27 -3.89 15.37
N MET A 160 1.56 -3.06 14.38
CA MET A 160 2.89 -2.44 14.18
C MET A 160 3.21 -1.45 15.30
N HIS A 161 2.19 -0.80 15.87
CA HIS A 161 2.32 0.18 16.95
C HIS A 161 1.98 -0.38 18.33
N GLY A 162 2.11 -1.71 18.51
CA GLY A 162 1.92 -2.37 19.80
C GLY A 162 0.46 -2.45 20.29
N ARG A 163 -0.50 -1.97 19.51
CA ARG A 163 -1.94 -2.06 19.79
C ARG A 163 -2.48 -3.40 19.29
N ARG A 164 -2.28 -4.47 20.06
CA ARG A 164 -2.71 -5.83 19.70
C ARG A 164 -4.20 -6.06 19.94
N ASP A 165 -5.02 -5.17 19.41
CA ASP A 165 -6.48 -5.23 19.45
C ASP A 165 -6.98 -5.74 18.08
N LEU A 166 -7.32 -7.03 18.02
CA LEU A 166 -7.78 -7.67 16.80
C LEU A 166 -9.17 -7.18 16.38
N ASP A 167 -10.03 -6.91 17.35
CA ASP A 167 -11.41 -6.46 17.09
C ASP A 167 -11.41 -5.04 16.50
N ASP A 168 -10.58 -4.12 17.04
CA ASP A 168 -10.41 -2.79 16.44
C ASP A 168 -9.77 -2.86 15.07
N THR A 169 -8.78 -3.75 14.87
CA THR A 169 -8.14 -3.97 13.56
C THR A 169 -9.16 -4.43 12.53
N ILE A 170 -9.96 -5.45 12.84
CA ILE A 170 -11.00 -5.96 11.94
C ILE A 170 -12.04 -4.87 11.66
N ARG A 171 -12.49 -4.14 12.68
CA ARG A 171 -13.44 -3.03 12.53
C ARG A 171 -12.92 -1.95 11.58
N ARG A 172 -11.62 -1.59 11.66
CA ARG A 172 -10.97 -0.64 10.74
C ARG A 172 -10.96 -1.18 9.33
N LEU A 173 -10.50 -2.40 9.11
CA LEU A 173 -10.46 -3.02 7.79
C LEU A 173 -11.85 -3.10 7.14
N GLN A 174 -12.88 -3.46 7.88
CA GLN A 174 -14.26 -3.45 7.39
C GLN A 174 -14.75 -2.05 7.01
N ALA A 175 -14.33 -1.01 7.76
CA ALA A 175 -14.65 0.36 7.44
C ALA A 175 -13.87 0.85 6.22
N PHE A 176 -12.60 0.46 6.07
CA PHE A 176 -11.78 0.78 4.90
C PHE A 176 -12.30 0.10 3.62
N GLU A 177 -12.79 -1.14 3.72
CA GLU A 177 -13.51 -1.81 2.63
C GLU A 177 -14.72 -0.99 2.16
N LYS A 178 -15.57 -0.57 3.11
CA LYS A 178 -16.74 0.27 2.83
C LYS A 178 -16.37 1.65 2.26
N ALA A 179 -15.25 2.21 2.72
CA ALA A 179 -14.70 3.47 2.22
C ALA A 179 -14.12 3.35 0.81
N GLY A 180 -13.94 2.11 0.31
CA GLY A 180 -13.60 1.85 -1.07
C GLY A 180 -12.20 1.33 -1.34
N ALA A 181 -11.49 0.82 -0.34
CA ALA A 181 -10.26 0.08 -0.55
C ALA A 181 -10.51 -1.17 -1.42
N ASP A 182 -9.56 -1.46 -2.31
CA ASP A 182 -9.59 -2.66 -3.16
C ASP A 182 -8.96 -3.86 -2.47
N VAL A 183 -7.95 -3.61 -1.63
CA VAL A 183 -7.19 -4.60 -0.86
C VAL A 183 -7.05 -4.10 0.56
N LEU A 184 -7.04 -5.03 1.51
CA LEU A 184 -6.89 -4.73 2.93
C LEU A 184 -5.58 -5.32 3.47
N TYR A 185 -5.00 -4.69 4.48
CA TYR A 185 -3.74 -5.14 5.02
C TYR A 185 -3.63 -4.79 6.50
N ALA A 186 -3.32 -5.78 7.33
CA ALA A 186 -2.96 -5.60 8.73
C ALA A 186 -1.56 -6.18 8.94
N PRO A 187 -0.50 -5.35 8.86
CA PRO A 187 0.86 -5.81 9.10
C PRO A 187 1.06 -6.19 10.58
N GLY A 188 2.04 -7.04 10.85
CA GLY A 188 2.37 -7.48 12.21
C GLY A 188 1.56 -8.67 12.74
N LEU A 189 0.63 -9.24 11.95
CA LEU A 189 -0.01 -10.50 12.30
C LEU A 189 0.99 -11.66 12.08
N ARG A 190 1.20 -12.48 13.13
CA ARG A 190 2.28 -13.50 13.11
C ARG A 190 1.78 -14.94 13.14
N ASP A 191 0.51 -15.17 13.43
CA ASP A 191 -0.07 -16.51 13.53
C ASP A 191 -1.23 -16.71 12.58
N LEU A 192 -1.39 -17.97 12.14
CA LEU A 192 -2.42 -18.33 11.16
C LEU A 192 -3.85 -18.15 11.67
N ALA A 193 -4.08 -18.24 12.99
CA ALA A 193 -5.42 -18.09 13.55
C ALA A 193 -5.89 -16.64 13.42
N THR A 194 -5.02 -15.68 13.77
CA THR A 194 -5.29 -14.25 13.65
C THR A 194 -5.45 -13.83 12.18
N ILE A 195 -4.57 -14.34 11.29
CA ILE A 195 -4.67 -14.07 9.84
C ILE A 195 -6.00 -14.61 9.29
N ARG A 196 -6.41 -15.84 9.65
CA ARG A 196 -7.70 -16.41 9.25
C ARG A 196 -8.89 -15.60 9.76
N ALA A 197 -8.83 -15.13 11.00
CA ALA A 197 -9.87 -14.29 11.58
C ALA A 197 -10.06 -13.01 10.75
N VAL A 198 -8.98 -12.31 10.39
CA VAL A 198 -9.03 -11.12 9.53
C VAL A 198 -9.59 -11.48 8.15
N VAL A 199 -9.04 -12.48 7.47
CA VAL A 199 -9.48 -12.87 6.11
C VAL A 199 -10.96 -13.25 6.08
N SER A 200 -11.45 -13.94 7.13
CA SER A 200 -12.85 -14.37 7.21
C SER A 200 -13.82 -13.22 7.56
N ALA A 201 -13.32 -12.11 8.09
CA ALA A 201 -14.14 -10.99 8.55
C ALA A 201 -14.40 -9.92 7.48
N VAL A 202 -13.71 -9.99 6.33
CA VAL A 202 -13.76 -8.99 5.26
C VAL A 202 -14.09 -9.63 3.90
N GLY A 203 -14.61 -8.82 2.99
CA GLY A 203 -14.99 -9.27 1.63
C GLY A 203 -13.95 -8.97 0.54
N LYS A 204 -12.87 -8.28 0.89
CA LYS A 204 -11.79 -7.91 -0.05
C LYS A 204 -10.55 -8.79 0.13
N PRO A 205 -9.70 -8.91 -0.90
CA PRO A 205 -8.40 -9.55 -0.76
C PRO A 205 -7.60 -8.96 0.40
N VAL A 206 -6.88 -9.82 1.11
CA VAL A 206 -6.04 -9.42 2.25
C VAL A 206 -4.58 -9.65 1.90
N ASN A 207 -3.79 -8.59 2.01
CA ASN A 207 -2.34 -8.67 1.94
C ASN A 207 -1.78 -9.16 3.28
N VAL A 208 -0.81 -10.06 3.21
CA VAL A 208 -0.10 -10.60 4.39
C VAL A 208 1.39 -10.50 4.13
N VAL A 209 2.14 -9.94 5.08
CA VAL A 209 3.60 -9.93 5.03
C VAL A 209 4.15 -11.12 5.81
N MET A 210 5.14 -11.78 5.22
CA MET A 210 5.93 -12.82 5.88
C MET A 210 7.21 -12.16 6.42
N SER A 211 7.28 -12.02 7.74
CA SER A 211 8.42 -11.40 8.44
C SER A 211 8.93 -12.29 9.57
#